data_4c1310500646432c341d2684dd85432d
#
_entry.id   4c1310500646432c341d2684dd85432d
#
_cell.length_a   1.000
_cell.length_b   1.000
_cell.length_c   1.000
_cell.angle_alpha   90.00
_cell.angle_beta   90.00
_cell.angle_gamma   90.00
#
_symmetry.space_group_name_H-M   'P 1'
#
loop_
_entity.id
_entity.type
_entity.pdbx_description
1 polymer ?
#
loop_
_entity_poly.entity_id
_entity_poly.type
_entity_poly.pdbx_seq_one_letter_code
_entity_poly.pdbx_strand_id
1 'polypeptide(L)'
;MKFKLIIVMAEDGLTDQAIEIARGHGATGSTVITSARGEGLNPIQSFLGLTITGQRDMILFLVEEHRSRDILEAVSSACCFDVNPGTGVAFQIDIEDAIGLRGQIENIQQEISKEDL
;
A
#
# COMPACT_ATOMS: atom_id res chain seq x y z
N MET A 1 12.88 15.52 2.15
CA MET A 1 11.60 14.80 2.24
C MET A 1 11.87 13.30 2.27
N LYS A 2 11.28 12.61 3.20
CA LYS A 2 11.45 11.17 3.32
C LYS A 2 10.23 10.45 2.79
N PHE A 3 10.46 9.28 2.21
CA PHE A 3 9.40 8.46 1.63
C PHE A 3 9.34 7.09 2.29
N LYS A 4 8.16 6.55 2.28
CA LYS A 4 7.88 5.17 2.67
C LYS A 4 7.28 4.43 1.49
N LEU A 5 7.52 3.14 1.42
CA LEU A 5 6.83 2.27 0.49
C LEU A 5 5.78 1.47 1.28
N ILE A 6 4.53 1.66 0.93
CA ILE A 6 3.45 0.85 1.47
C ILE A 6 3.19 -0.29 0.50
N ILE A 7 3.22 -1.49 1.02
CA ILE A 7 2.95 -2.70 0.25
C ILE A 7 1.66 -3.30 0.78
N VAL A 8 0.69 -3.46 -0.12
CA VAL A 8 -0.59 -4.07 0.22
C VAL A 8 -0.74 -5.33 -0.60
N MET A 9 -0.99 -6.46 0.07
CA MET A 9 -1.40 -7.69 -0.61
C MET A 9 -2.83 -7.98 -0.22
N ALA A 10 -3.71 -7.99 -1.20
CA ALA A 10 -5.14 -8.14 -0.95
C ALA A 10 -5.78 -9.06 -1.97
N GLU A 11 -6.92 -9.61 -1.60
CA GLU A 11 -7.77 -10.30 -2.56
C GLU A 11 -8.10 -9.37 -3.72
N ASP A 12 -8.15 -9.92 -4.92
CA ASP A 12 -8.35 -9.13 -6.14
C ASP A 12 -9.61 -8.27 -6.09
N GLY A 13 -10.64 -8.71 -5.40
CA GLY A 13 -11.87 -7.92 -5.21
C GLY A 13 -11.71 -6.69 -4.33
N LEU A 14 -10.61 -6.55 -3.60
CA LEU A 14 -10.35 -5.42 -2.70
C LEU A 14 -9.39 -4.39 -3.29
N THR A 15 -8.79 -4.66 -4.43
CA THR A 15 -7.74 -3.83 -5.01
C THR A 15 -8.20 -2.40 -5.28
N ASP A 16 -9.32 -2.24 -5.96
CA ASP A 16 -9.83 -0.92 -6.31
C ASP A 16 -10.20 -0.10 -5.07
N GLN A 17 -10.80 -0.76 -4.08
CA GLN A 17 -11.14 -0.12 -2.81
C GLN A 17 -9.90 0.37 -2.10
N ALA A 18 -8.85 -0.45 -2.04
CA ALA A 18 -7.59 -0.08 -1.40
C ALA A 18 -6.96 1.13 -2.09
N ILE A 19 -6.97 1.17 -3.41
CA ILE A 19 -6.42 2.29 -4.18
C ILE A 19 -7.22 3.58 -3.93
N GLU A 20 -8.55 3.52 -3.94
CA GLU A 20 -9.37 4.69 -3.68
C GLU A 20 -9.17 5.25 -2.27
N ILE A 21 -9.11 4.38 -1.28
CA ILE A 21 -8.88 4.79 0.11
C ILE A 21 -7.50 5.43 0.26
N ALA A 22 -6.47 4.82 -0.30
CA ALA A 22 -5.12 5.37 -0.24
C ALA A 22 -5.06 6.75 -0.91
N ARG A 23 -5.68 6.88 -2.07
CA ARG A 23 -5.71 8.15 -2.80
C ARG A 23 -6.44 9.24 -2.00
N GLY A 24 -7.54 8.89 -1.36
CA GLY A 24 -8.29 9.82 -0.51
C GLY A 24 -7.50 10.31 0.69
N HIS A 25 -6.49 9.56 1.13
CA HIS A 25 -5.61 9.92 2.23
C HIS A 25 -4.27 10.47 1.78
N GLY A 26 -4.09 10.76 0.50
CA GLY A 26 -2.93 11.48 -0.01
C GLY A 26 -1.92 10.67 -0.80
N ALA A 27 -2.19 9.43 -1.13
CA ALA A 27 -1.34 8.68 -2.03
C ALA A 27 -1.44 9.26 -3.45
N THR A 28 -0.28 9.57 -4.05
CA THR A 28 -0.25 10.24 -5.35
C THR A 28 -0.24 9.28 -6.53
N GLY A 29 0.03 8.00 -6.28
CA GLY A 29 0.04 7.00 -7.33
C GLY A 29 0.14 5.61 -6.77
N SER A 30 -0.13 4.63 -7.61
CA SER A 30 -0.06 3.23 -7.23
C SER A 30 0.49 2.39 -8.38
N THR A 31 1.18 1.33 -8.01
CA THR A 31 1.58 0.29 -8.95
C THR A 31 0.92 -1.00 -8.51
N VAL A 32 0.23 -1.66 -9.43
CA VAL A 32 -0.47 -2.91 -9.14
C VAL A 32 0.22 -4.05 -9.88
N ILE A 33 0.57 -5.08 -9.12
CA ILE A 33 1.04 -6.34 -9.69
C ILE A 33 -0.11 -7.32 -9.49
N THR A 34 -0.75 -7.67 -10.59
CA THR A 34 -1.92 -8.55 -10.54
C THR A 34 -1.51 -10.01 -10.44
N SER A 35 -2.36 -10.79 -9.81
CA SER A 35 -2.21 -12.24 -9.72
C SER A 35 -0.90 -12.68 -9.11
N ALA A 36 -0.41 -11.94 -8.10
CA ALA A 36 0.72 -12.38 -7.32
C ALA A 36 0.33 -13.66 -6.58
N ARG A 37 1.19 -14.66 -6.67
CA ARG A 37 0.94 -15.93 -6.01
C ARG A 37 2.07 -16.24 -5.05
N GLY A 38 1.71 -16.45 -3.79
CA GLY A 38 2.65 -17.03 -2.85
C GLY A 38 2.66 -18.53 -3.01
N GLU A 39 3.84 -19.09 -3.24
CA GLU A 39 4.01 -20.54 -3.32
C GLU A 39 5.03 -20.97 -2.27
N GLY A 40 4.64 -21.91 -1.46
CA GLY A 40 5.51 -22.53 -0.47
C GLY A 40 5.31 -24.03 -0.49
N LEU A 41 6.04 -24.73 0.34
CA LEU A 41 5.88 -26.18 0.51
C LEU A 41 4.49 -26.51 1.05
N ASN A 42 3.91 -25.58 1.80
CA ASN A 42 2.54 -25.68 2.27
C ASN A 42 1.73 -24.58 1.56
N PRO A 43 0.72 -24.93 0.75
CA PRO A 43 -0.04 -23.94 -0.01
C PRO A 43 -0.83 -22.96 0.86
N ILE A 44 -0.96 -23.21 2.15
CA ILE A 44 -1.64 -22.32 3.08
C ILE A 44 -0.69 -21.25 3.62
N GLN A 45 0.63 -21.50 3.59
CA GLN A 45 1.64 -20.56 4.06
C GLN A 45 2.37 -20.01 2.86
N SER A 46 2.07 -18.79 2.45
CA SER A 46 2.63 -18.31 1.22
C SER A 46 3.53 -17.10 1.39
N PHE A 47 3.16 -15.99 1.90
CA PHE A 47 3.98 -14.78 1.82
C PHE A 47 4.46 -14.35 3.21
N LEU A 48 5.80 -14.29 3.41
CA LEU A 48 6.43 -13.87 4.67
C LEU A 48 5.93 -14.65 5.89
N GLY A 49 5.59 -15.93 5.71
CA GLY A 49 5.04 -16.76 6.78
C GLY A 49 3.59 -16.45 7.14
N LEU A 50 2.94 -15.57 6.39
CA LEU A 50 1.53 -15.22 6.62
C LEU A 50 0.62 -16.18 5.87
N THR A 51 -0.51 -16.48 6.49
CA THR A 51 -1.52 -17.36 5.87
C THR A 51 -2.30 -16.57 4.83
N ILE A 52 -1.90 -16.70 3.57
CA ILE A 52 -2.59 -16.10 2.43
C ILE A 52 -2.92 -17.20 1.46
N THR A 53 -4.19 -17.36 1.11
CA THR A 53 -4.66 -18.40 0.20
C THR A 53 -5.11 -17.79 -1.12
N GLY A 54 -4.77 -18.46 -2.23
CA GLY A 54 -5.20 -18.06 -3.56
C GLY A 54 -4.38 -16.93 -4.15
N GLN A 55 -4.90 -16.36 -5.23
CA GLN A 55 -4.26 -15.26 -5.91
C GLN A 55 -4.56 -13.93 -5.22
N ARG A 56 -3.55 -13.08 -5.19
CA ARG A 56 -3.65 -11.75 -4.58
C ARG A 56 -3.09 -10.72 -5.54
N ASP A 57 -3.61 -9.51 -5.45
CA ASP A 57 -2.95 -8.36 -6.07
C ASP A 57 -1.97 -7.77 -5.07
N MET A 58 -0.83 -7.32 -5.56
CA MET A 58 0.13 -6.57 -4.78
C MET A 58 0.06 -5.12 -5.23
N ILE A 59 -0.17 -4.20 -4.29
CA ILE A 59 -0.27 -2.78 -4.58
C ILE A 59 0.87 -2.07 -3.88
N LEU A 60 1.59 -1.25 -4.63
CA LEU A 60 2.71 -0.48 -4.11
C LEU A 60 2.35 0.99 -4.14
N PHE A 61 2.48 1.65 -2.99
CA PHE A 61 2.29 3.09 -2.88
C PHE A 61 3.58 3.73 -2.38
N LEU A 62 4.12 4.66 -3.15
CA LEU A 62 5.23 5.48 -2.69
C LEU A 62 4.63 6.74 -2.08
N VAL A 63 4.82 6.93 -0.79
CA VAL A 63 4.15 8.00 -0.05
C VAL A 63 5.15 8.79 0.79
N GLU A 64 4.80 10.03 1.10
CA GLU A 64 5.59 10.85 2.00
C GLU A 64 5.39 10.34 3.44
N GLU A 65 6.45 10.36 4.25
CA GLU A 65 6.45 9.69 5.56
C GLU A 65 5.37 10.18 6.52
N HIS A 66 5.00 11.47 6.46
CA HIS A 66 4.00 12.04 7.36
C HIS A 66 2.58 11.53 7.06
N ARG A 67 2.34 11.02 5.86
CA ARG A 67 1.06 10.47 5.46
C ARG A 67 1.01 8.96 5.50
N SER A 68 2.16 8.32 5.65
CA SER A 68 2.26 6.86 5.47
C SER A 68 1.45 6.08 6.49
N ARG A 69 1.53 6.44 7.75
CA ARG A 69 0.79 5.72 8.80
C ARG A 69 -0.72 5.85 8.63
N ASP A 70 -1.18 7.04 8.27
CA ASP A 70 -2.59 7.32 8.01
C ASP A 70 -3.13 6.47 6.86
N ILE A 71 -2.38 6.42 5.76
CA ILE A 71 -2.74 5.61 4.60
C ILE A 71 -2.77 4.13 4.96
N LEU A 72 -1.73 3.66 5.66
CA LEU A 72 -1.63 2.27 6.08
C LEU A 72 -2.83 1.85 6.93
N GLU A 73 -3.18 2.65 7.92
CA GLU A 73 -4.31 2.37 8.80
C GLU A 73 -5.64 2.45 8.07
N ALA A 74 -5.81 3.44 7.20
CA ALA A 74 -7.04 3.61 6.45
C ALA A 74 -7.31 2.44 5.51
N VAL A 75 -6.29 1.98 4.79
CA VAL A 75 -6.40 0.82 3.89
C VAL A 75 -6.71 -0.44 4.69
N SER A 76 -5.98 -0.68 5.76
CA SER A 76 -6.18 -1.88 6.59
C SER A 76 -7.57 -1.91 7.20
N SER A 77 -8.06 -0.78 7.66
CA SER A 77 -9.39 -0.67 8.25
C SER A 77 -10.50 -0.87 7.22
N ALA A 78 -10.38 -0.21 6.07
CA ALA A 78 -11.39 -0.30 5.01
C ALA A 78 -11.49 -1.71 4.44
N CYS A 79 -10.37 -2.41 4.31
CA CYS A 79 -10.32 -3.76 3.77
C CYS A 79 -10.48 -4.85 4.84
N CYS A 80 -10.59 -4.47 6.11
CA CYS A 80 -10.81 -5.37 7.24
C CYS A 80 -9.75 -6.46 7.39
N PHE A 81 -8.48 -6.11 7.18
CA PHE A 81 -7.39 -7.10 7.20
C PHE A 81 -7.21 -7.77 8.56
N ASP A 82 -7.36 -7.03 9.64
CA ASP A 82 -7.22 -7.59 11.00
C ASP A 82 -8.48 -8.31 11.48
N VAL A 83 -9.64 -7.95 10.93
CA VAL A 83 -10.92 -8.52 11.33
C VAL A 83 -11.19 -9.84 10.61
N ASN A 84 -10.84 -9.91 9.33
CA ASN A 84 -11.07 -11.08 8.49
C ASN A 84 -9.73 -11.71 8.10
N PRO A 85 -9.26 -12.73 8.84
CA PRO A 85 -7.98 -13.37 8.53
C PRO A 85 -7.93 -13.90 7.10
N GLY A 86 -6.79 -13.73 6.44
CA GLY A 86 -6.60 -14.23 5.08
C GLY A 86 -7.08 -13.31 3.97
N THR A 87 -7.68 -12.16 4.27
CA THR A 87 -8.12 -11.22 3.24
C THR A 87 -6.98 -10.38 2.69
N GLY A 88 -5.97 -10.12 3.49
CA GLY A 88 -4.82 -9.37 3.03
C GLY A 88 -3.91 -8.92 4.16
N VAL A 89 -2.86 -8.24 3.77
CA VAL A 89 -1.88 -7.67 4.68
C VAL A 89 -1.36 -6.36 4.10
N ALA A 90 -1.07 -5.40 4.95
CA ALA A 90 -0.47 -4.14 4.56
C ALA A 90 0.66 -3.80 5.52
N PHE A 91 1.76 -3.33 4.98
CA PHE A 91 2.91 -2.91 5.78
C PHE A 91 3.67 -1.81 5.07
N GLN A 92 4.55 -1.14 5.80
CA GLN A 92 5.36 -0.08 5.23
C GLN A 92 6.84 -0.31 5.54
N ILE A 93 7.68 0.12 4.61
CA ILE A 93 9.12 0.07 4.76
C ILE A 93 9.72 1.43 4.43
N ASP A 94 10.87 1.71 5.04
CA ASP A 94 11.62 2.92 4.74
C ASP A 94 12.27 2.81 3.37
N ILE A 95 12.29 3.94 2.65
CA ILE A 95 13.09 4.07 1.45
C ILE A 95 14.32 4.88 1.81
N GLU A 96 15.46 4.25 1.75
CA GLU A 96 16.73 4.89 2.09
C GLU A 96 17.10 5.95 1.06
N ASP A 97 17.10 5.57 -0.20
CA ASP A 97 17.44 6.46 -1.31
C ASP A 97 16.48 6.29 -2.46
N ALA A 98 16.17 7.38 -3.14
CA ALA A 98 15.32 7.34 -4.33
C ALA A 98 15.77 8.40 -5.33
N ILE A 99 15.77 8.05 -6.60
CA ILE A 99 16.09 8.94 -7.71
C ILE A 99 14.92 8.90 -8.68
N GLY A 100 14.58 10.04 -9.24
CA GLY A 100 13.49 10.11 -10.20
C GLY A 100 12.15 10.55 -9.63
N LEU A 101 12.15 11.09 -8.42
CA LEU A 101 10.91 11.48 -7.73
C LEU A 101 10.61 12.98 -7.81
N ARG A 102 11.30 13.72 -8.68
CA ARG A 102 11.17 15.18 -8.72
C ARG A 102 9.73 15.64 -8.93
N GLY A 103 9.03 15.01 -9.87
CA GLY A 103 7.64 15.36 -10.15
C GLY A 103 6.71 15.07 -8.99
N GLN A 104 6.92 13.97 -8.29
CA GLN A 104 6.12 13.64 -7.12
C GLN A 104 6.36 14.60 -5.97
N ILE A 105 7.62 15.00 -5.74
CA ILE A 105 7.96 15.96 -4.71
C ILE A 105 7.26 17.29 -4.97
N GLU A 106 7.26 17.76 -6.20
CA GLU A 106 6.58 18.99 -6.59
C GLU A 106 5.08 18.90 -6.34
N ASN A 107 4.44 17.78 -6.69
CA ASN A 107 3.02 17.57 -6.46
C ASN A 107 2.68 17.57 -4.97
N ILE A 108 3.48 16.90 -4.16
CA ILE A 108 3.28 16.86 -2.71
C ILE A 108 3.43 18.24 -2.10
N GLN A 109 4.43 19.00 -2.53
CA GLN A 109 4.63 20.36 -2.04
C GLN A 109 3.46 21.27 -2.39
N GLN A 110 2.89 21.13 -3.59
CA GLN A 110 1.72 21.90 -3.99
C GLN A 110 0.50 21.55 -3.14
N GLU A 111 0.29 20.29 -2.83
CA GLU A 111 -0.82 19.85 -1.96
C GLU A 111 -0.65 20.40 -0.56
N ILE A 112 0.53 20.34 0.01
CA ILE A 112 0.81 20.89 1.34
C ILE A 112 0.53 22.39 1.34
N SER A 113 0.96 23.11 0.32
CA SER A 113 0.72 24.56 0.21
C SER A 113 -0.77 24.88 0.15
N LYS A 114 -1.58 24.06 -0.52
CA LYS A 114 -3.03 24.24 -0.58
C LYS A 114 -3.69 23.96 0.78
N GLU A 115 -3.20 22.98 1.51
CA GLU A 115 -3.73 22.66 2.84
C GLU A 115 -3.43 23.74 3.86
N ASP A 116 -2.31 24.43 3.70
CA ASP A 116 -1.89 25.52 4.59
C ASP A 116 -2.64 26.85 4.32
N LEU A 117 -3.38 26.93 3.25
CA LEU A 117 -4.20 28.07 2.93
C LEU A 117 -5.60 27.97 3.56
#